data_2ef02efe824a69e5419d35e50495e344
#
_entry.id   2ef02efe824a69e5419d35e50495e344
#
_cell.length_a   1.000
_cell.length_b   1.000
_cell.length_c   1.000
_cell.angle_alpha   90.00
_cell.angle_beta   90.00
_cell.angle_gamma   90.00
#
_symmetry.space_group_name_H-M   'P 1'
#
loop_
_entity.id
_entity.type
_entity.pdbx_description
1 polymer ?
#
loop_
_entity_poly.entity_id
_entity_poly.type
_entity_poly.pdbx_seq_one_letter_code
_entity_poly.pdbx_strand_id
1 'polypeptide(L)'
;MSRQVNKIKTIMKSNESNSKTAKSAPKYHFKNLVFEGGGVKGIAYVGALEKLDEEGILEDIERVAGTSAGAMVAVLVGLGYTAKEIGDILWEINFRNFMDSSWGFVRDTKRFISDYGWYKGDFFRDLMASYIEKKTSNGEITFKELADEKKYRDIYLMGSDLSTGYSKVFSAALTPNVKIADAARISMSIPLFFAAVKGMDGNDHVYVDGGLLDNYAIKVFDRNNYLFDQENARKTDYYKKINEKMKEKSRKTRSISQVNEYVYNKETLGFRLDGQEEIITYLDPNATPSTKEIKSLFTYTKALVTTLIDFQKNVHLHSDDWQRTIYIDSLGIGATDFDISDQKKQALVESGRDFTQAYLDWYNNDEEKANK
;
A
#
# COMPACT_ATOMS: atom_id res chain seq x y z
N MET A 1 18.38 -8.22 -16.80
CA MET A 1 17.55 -7.09 -17.28
C MET A 1 16.53 -7.50 -18.34
N SER A 2 16.91 -8.06 -19.50
CA SER A 2 15.96 -8.38 -20.60
C SER A 2 14.86 -9.39 -20.26
N ARG A 3 15.09 -10.38 -19.40
CA ARG A 3 14.10 -11.41 -19.04
C ARG A 3 12.94 -10.90 -18.17
N GLN A 4 13.21 -10.00 -17.24
CA GLN A 4 12.17 -9.43 -16.35
C GLN A 4 11.26 -8.46 -17.11
N VAL A 5 11.83 -7.59 -17.94
CA VAL A 5 11.08 -6.67 -18.79
C VAL A 5 10.19 -7.43 -19.77
N ASN A 6 10.70 -8.50 -20.36
CA ASN A 6 9.91 -9.34 -21.27
C ASN A 6 8.82 -10.09 -20.52
N LYS A 7 9.01 -10.53 -19.25
CA LYS A 7 7.96 -11.15 -18.44
C LYS A 7 6.86 -10.13 -18.08
N ILE A 8 7.20 -8.91 -17.68
CA ILE A 8 6.20 -7.85 -17.43
C ILE A 8 5.46 -7.50 -18.73
N LYS A 9 6.17 -7.34 -19.85
CA LYS A 9 5.54 -7.13 -21.16
C LYS A 9 4.70 -8.32 -21.64
N THR A 10 5.07 -9.55 -21.27
CA THR A 10 4.32 -10.77 -21.60
C THR A 10 3.05 -10.84 -20.76
N ILE A 11 3.08 -10.50 -19.49
CA ILE A 11 1.91 -10.37 -18.60
C ILE A 11 0.97 -9.29 -19.16
N MET A 12 1.50 -8.16 -19.63
CA MET A 12 0.73 -7.07 -20.24
C MET A 12 0.16 -7.44 -21.64
N LYS A 13 0.77 -8.36 -22.38
CA LYS A 13 0.32 -8.78 -23.72
C LYS A 13 -0.53 -10.05 -23.74
N SER A 14 -0.59 -10.83 -22.64
CA SER A 14 -1.35 -12.09 -22.59
C SER A 14 -2.87 -11.93 -22.61
N ASN A 15 -3.38 -10.70 -22.59
CA ASN A 15 -4.82 -10.42 -22.66
C ASN A 15 -5.49 -10.76 -24.01
N GLU A 16 -4.75 -11.27 -25.01
CA GLU A 16 -5.33 -11.50 -26.35
C GLU A 16 -5.67 -12.94 -26.72
N SER A 17 -5.40 -13.95 -25.92
CA SER A 17 -5.81 -15.31 -26.29
C SER A 17 -5.85 -16.30 -25.12
N ASN A 18 -6.98 -16.78 -24.74
CA ASN A 18 -7.42 -18.20 -24.70
C ASN A 18 -8.43 -18.51 -23.61
N SER A 19 -9.62 -18.83 -24.09
CA SER A 19 -10.64 -19.56 -23.33
C SER A 19 -10.39 -21.08 -23.43
N LYS A 20 -10.68 -21.78 -22.33
CA LYS A 20 -10.98 -23.23 -22.19
C LYS A 20 -9.86 -24.14 -21.69
N THR A 21 -9.96 -24.48 -20.43
CA THR A 21 -10.14 -25.88 -19.96
C THR A 21 -10.38 -25.85 -18.46
N ALA A 22 -11.45 -26.45 -17.98
CA ALA A 22 -11.77 -26.60 -16.58
C ALA A 22 -10.72 -27.52 -15.91
N LYS A 23 -9.72 -26.90 -15.29
CA LYS A 23 -8.83 -27.55 -14.29
C LYS A 23 -9.41 -27.26 -12.91
N SER A 24 -9.28 -28.22 -11.98
CA SER A 24 -9.57 -28.02 -10.56
C SER A 24 -9.03 -26.66 -10.11
N ALA A 25 -9.87 -25.89 -9.39
CA ALA A 25 -9.49 -24.56 -8.94
C ALA A 25 -8.11 -24.59 -8.27
N PRO A 26 -7.17 -23.73 -8.64
CA PRO A 26 -5.85 -23.70 -8.05
C PRO A 26 -5.97 -23.34 -6.57
N LYS A 27 -5.22 -24.03 -5.72
CA LYS A 27 -5.16 -23.69 -4.31
C LYS A 27 -4.19 -22.52 -4.14
N TYR A 28 -4.75 -21.35 -3.91
CA TYR A 28 -3.95 -20.17 -3.53
C TYR A 28 -3.54 -20.29 -2.06
N HIS A 29 -2.32 -19.81 -1.73
CA HIS A 29 -1.81 -19.84 -0.36
C HIS A 29 -1.62 -18.43 0.24
N PHE A 30 -2.21 -17.41 -0.40
CA PHE A 30 -2.10 -16.05 0.09
C PHE A 30 -2.86 -15.87 1.42
N LYS A 31 -2.18 -15.25 2.38
CA LYS A 31 -2.68 -14.92 3.72
C LYS A 31 -2.55 -13.43 4.04
N ASN A 32 -1.73 -12.71 3.27
CA ASN A 32 -1.44 -11.31 3.51
C ASN A 32 -1.63 -10.50 2.22
N LEU A 33 -2.33 -9.36 2.30
CA LEU A 33 -2.41 -8.39 1.21
C LEU A 33 -1.66 -7.12 1.57
N VAL A 34 -0.96 -6.53 0.60
CA VAL A 34 -0.24 -5.26 0.77
C VAL A 34 -0.61 -4.30 -0.35
N PHE A 35 -1.12 -3.12 0.01
CA PHE A 35 -1.59 -2.10 -0.91
C PHE A 35 -0.63 -0.90 -0.92
N GLU A 36 -0.09 -0.57 -2.10
CA GLU A 36 0.73 0.62 -2.30
C GLU A 36 -0.09 1.91 -2.13
N GLY A 37 0.57 3.00 -1.70
CA GLY A 37 0.00 4.34 -1.71
C GLY A 37 -0.12 4.89 -3.13
N GLY A 38 -1.25 5.56 -3.42
CA GLY A 38 -1.47 6.04 -4.80
C GLY A 38 -2.52 7.14 -4.96
N GLY A 39 -3.04 7.72 -3.88
CA GLY A 39 -4.08 8.74 -3.95
C GLY A 39 -5.31 8.25 -4.70
N VAL A 40 -5.81 9.05 -5.66
CA VAL A 40 -7.00 8.69 -6.46
C VAL A 40 -6.84 7.41 -7.28
N LYS A 41 -5.62 7.01 -7.60
CA LYS A 41 -5.33 5.75 -8.31
C LYS A 41 -5.81 4.53 -7.53
N GLY A 42 -5.96 4.64 -6.21
CA GLY A 42 -6.45 3.57 -5.32
C GLY A 42 -7.84 3.03 -5.69
N ILE A 43 -8.62 3.75 -6.51
CA ILE A 43 -9.87 3.25 -7.09
C ILE A 43 -9.65 1.94 -7.88
N ALA A 44 -8.49 1.76 -8.49
CA ALA A 44 -8.15 0.53 -9.20
C ALA A 44 -8.17 -0.72 -8.32
N TYR A 45 -7.97 -0.57 -7.00
CA TYR A 45 -8.06 -1.69 -6.06
C TYR A 45 -9.45 -2.31 -5.99
N VAL A 46 -10.52 -1.58 -6.37
CA VAL A 46 -11.89 -2.13 -6.43
C VAL A 46 -11.93 -3.34 -7.37
N GLY A 47 -11.50 -3.16 -8.62
CA GLY A 47 -11.51 -4.25 -9.60
C GLY A 47 -10.58 -5.41 -9.22
N ALA A 48 -9.44 -5.09 -8.57
CA ALA A 48 -8.54 -6.12 -8.04
C ALA A 48 -9.21 -6.94 -6.93
N LEU A 49 -9.88 -6.28 -5.98
CA LEU A 49 -10.58 -6.95 -4.88
C LEU A 49 -11.77 -7.77 -5.37
N GLU A 50 -12.56 -7.25 -6.33
CA GLU A 50 -13.63 -8.02 -6.97
C GLU A 50 -13.09 -9.31 -7.58
N LYS A 51 -11.94 -9.25 -8.27
CA LYS A 51 -11.34 -10.43 -8.87
C LYS A 51 -10.82 -11.42 -7.83
N LEU A 52 -10.21 -10.94 -6.74
CA LEU A 52 -9.79 -11.82 -5.64
C LEU A 52 -10.99 -12.49 -4.94
N ASP A 53 -12.11 -11.78 -4.81
CA ASP A 53 -13.34 -12.30 -4.22
C ASP A 53 -13.94 -13.43 -5.09
N GLU A 54 -14.02 -13.21 -6.41
CA GLU A 54 -14.46 -14.20 -7.39
C GLU A 54 -13.63 -15.50 -7.36
N GLU A 55 -12.34 -15.39 -7.08
CA GLU A 55 -11.43 -16.54 -6.98
C GLU A 55 -11.37 -17.15 -5.57
N GLY A 56 -12.17 -16.63 -4.61
CA GLY A 56 -12.21 -17.09 -3.23
C GLY A 56 -10.98 -16.75 -2.40
N ILE A 57 -10.07 -15.89 -2.91
CA ILE A 57 -8.82 -15.56 -2.23
C ILE A 57 -9.07 -14.70 -0.99
N LEU A 58 -10.05 -13.79 -1.04
CA LEU A 58 -10.32 -12.87 0.08
C LEU A 58 -10.77 -13.60 1.36
N GLU A 59 -11.38 -14.75 1.26
CA GLU A 59 -11.82 -15.55 2.42
C GLU A 59 -10.63 -16.04 3.26
N ASP A 60 -9.51 -16.31 2.60
CA ASP A 60 -8.30 -16.86 3.23
C ASP A 60 -7.34 -15.80 3.79
N ILE A 61 -7.61 -14.52 3.55
CA ILE A 61 -6.74 -13.43 4.00
C ILE A 61 -6.90 -13.17 5.50
N GLU A 62 -5.76 -13.17 6.18
CA GLU A 62 -5.66 -12.97 7.64
C GLU A 62 -5.09 -11.59 8.01
N ARG A 63 -4.21 -11.03 7.13
CA ARG A 63 -3.54 -9.75 7.38
C ARG A 63 -3.61 -8.84 6.19
N VAL A 64 -3.72 -7.55 6.47
CA VAL A 64 -3.71 -6.50 5.44
C VAL A 64 -2.76 -5.38 5.83
N ALA A 65 -2.00 -4.89 4.87
CA ALA A 65 -1.12 -3.74 5.05
C ALA A 65 -1.35 -2.71 3.96
N GLY A 66 -1.15 -1.44 4.28
CA GLY A 66 -1.27 -0.40 3.28
C GLY A 66 -0.66 0.93 3.67
N THR A 67 -0.38 1.74 2.65
CA THR A 67 0.17 3.08 2.76
C THR A 67 -0.75 4.07 2.06
N SER A 68 -1.00 5.24 2.65
CA SER A 68 -1.80 6.31 2.02
C SER A 68 -3.19 5.80 1.56
N ALA A 69 -3.57 5.96 0.30
CA ALA A 69 -4.81 5.38 -0.23
C ALA A 69 -4.89 3.86 -0.02
N GLY A 70 -3.76 3.15 -0.09
CA GLY A 70 -3.69 1.73 0.24
C GLY A 70 -3.97 1.45 1.72
N ALA A 71 -3.66 2.37 2.64
CA ALA A 71 -4.02 2.23 4.05
C ALA A 71 -5.54 2.29 4.26
N MET A 72 -6.24 3.16 3.54
CA MET A 72 -7.70 3.21 3.56
C MET A 72 -8.29 1.87 3.10
N VAL A 73 -7.81 1.33 1.98
CA VAL A 73 -8.26 0.02 1.47
C VAL A 73 -7.94 -1.09 2.47
N ALA A 74 -6.75 -1.09 3.06
CA ALA A 74 -6.35 -2.06 4.08
C ALA A 74 -7.27 -2.02 5.31
N VAL A 75 -7.68 -0.84 5.78
CA VAL A 75 -8.66 -0.71 6.88
C VAL A 75 -10.01 -1.31 6.48
N LEU A 76 -10.52 -0.97 5.30
CA LEU A 76 -11.83 -1.48 4.84
C LEU A 76 -11.82 -3.00 4.68
N VAL A 77 -10.80 -3.57 4.02
CA VAL A 77 -10.63 -5.02 3.88
C VAL A 77 -10.45 -5.67 5.26
N GLY A 78 -9.64 -5.06 6.13
CA GLY A 78 -9.40 -5.54 7.49
C GLY A 78 -10.67 -5.65 8.32
N LEU A 79 -11.58 -4.70 8.17
CA LEU A 79 -12.88 -4.66 8.84
C LEU A 79 -13.94 -5.56 8.20
N GLY A 80 -13.59 -6.30 7.14
CA GLY A 80 -14.52 -7.21 6.48
C GLY A 80 -15.58 -6.53 5.62
N TYR A 81 -15.27 -5.36 5.07
CA TYR A 81 -16.07 -4.82 3.97
C TYR A 81 -15.92 -5.70 2.74
N THR A 82 -17.01 -5.98 2.04
CA THR A 82 -16.99 -6.69 0.77
C THR A 82 -16.36 -5.85 -0.34
N ALA A 83 -15.87 -6.47 -1.40
CA ALA A 83 -15.35 -5.77 -2.57
C ALA A 83 -16.35 -4.74 -3.11
N LYS A 84 -17.65 -5.11 -3.15
CA LYS A 84 -18.74 -4.22 -3.56
C LYS A 84 -18.89 -3.01 -2.63
N GLU A 85 -18.95 -3.22 -1.30
CA GLU A 85 -19.04 -2.11 -0.33
C GLU A 85 -17.84 -1.16 -0.45
N ILE A 86 -16.64 -1.70 -0.65
CA ILE A 86 -15.42 -0.90 -0.87
C ILE A 86 -15.53 -0.11 -2.18
N GLY A 87 -16.05 -0.73 -3.23
CA GLY A 87 -16.32 -0.07 -4.51
C GLY A 87 -17.27 1.11 -4.34
N ASP A 88 -18.43 0.90 -3.69
CA ASP A 88 -19.41 1.94 -3.42
C ASP A 88 -18.77 3.11 -2.62
N ILE A 89 -18.01 2.79 -1.57
CA ILE A 89 -17.30 3.79 -0.75
C ILE A 89 -16.31 4.60 -1.59
N LEU A 90 -15.41 3.95 -2.33
CA LEU A 90 -14.37 4.64 -3.11
C LEU A 90 -14.95 5.43 -4.28
N TRP A 91 -16.10 4.98 -4.82
CA TRP A 91 -16.81 5.69 -5.88
C TRP A 91 -17.44 6.99 -5.40
N GLU A 92 -18.06 6.97 -4.22
CA GLU A 92 -18.75 8.12 -3.63
C GLU A 92 -17.78 9.17 -3.04
N ILE A 93 -16.53 8.79 -2.77
CA ILE A 93 -15.55 9.71 -2.22
C ILE A 93 -15.29 10.87 -3.19
N ASN A 94 -15.63 12.07 -2.72
CA ASN A 94 -15.19 13.29 -3.36
C ASN A 94 -13.81 13.68 -2.81
N PHE A 95 -12.76 13.36 -3.55
CA PHE A 95 -11.37 13.64 -3.15
C PHE A 95 -11.08 15.14 -2.93
N ARG A 96 -11.90 16.05 -3.49
CA ARG A 96 -11.80 17.49 -3.21
C ARG A 96 -12.09 17.81 -1.75
N ASN A 97 -12.96 17.03 -1.08
CA ASN A 97 -13.28 17.26 0.32
C ASN A 97 -12.07 16.99 1.25
N PHE A 98 -11.06 16.27 0.77
CA PHE A 98 -9.80 16.09 1.52
C PHE A 98 -8.98 17.38 1.58
N MET A 99 -9.24 18.32 0.67
CA MET A 99 -8.69 19.67 0.71
C MET A 99 -9.53 20.55 1.66
N ASP A 100 -9.68 20.13 2.93
CA ASP A 100 -10.42 20.85 3.96
C ASP A 100 -9.73 22.19 4.29
N SER A 101 -10.00 23.20 3.47
CA SER A 101 -9.47 24.56 3.68
C SER A 101 -10.30 25.33 4.68
N SER A 102 -9.67 25.97 5.63
CA SER A 102 -10.30 27.01 6.42
C SER A 102 -10.14 28.34 5.67
N TRP A 103 -11.22 29.07 5.49
CA TRP A 103 -11.28 30.35 4.80
C TRP A 103 -10.17 31.32 5.24
N GLY A 104 -9.27 31.68 4.31
CA GLY A 104 -8.37 32.82 4.40
C GLY A 104 -6.87 32.51 4.20
N PHE A 105 -6.28 33.11 3.19
CA PHE A 105 -4.85 33.02 2.83
C PHE A 105 -3.88 33.20 4.01
N VAL A 106 -4.15 34.16 4.93
CA VAL A 106 -3.30 34.43 6.11
C VAL A 106 -3.33 33.27 7.12
N ARG A 107 -4.48 32.63 7.28
CA ARG A 107 -4.67 31.52 8.22
C ARG A 107 -4.06 30.22 7.69
N ASP A 108 -4.14 30.02 6.40
CA ASP A 108 -3.53 28.85 5.72
C ASP A 108 -2.01 28.98 5.69
N THR A 109 -1.45 30.17 5.51
CA THR A 109 -0.01 30.43 5.64
C THR A 109 0.48 30.21 7.07
N LYS A 110 -0.29 30.63 8.10
CA LYS A 110 0.06 30.38 9.49
C LYS A 110 0.07 28.88 9.79
N ARG A 111 -0.92 28.12 9.32
CA ARG A 111 -0.99 26.67 9.47
C ARG A 111 0.18 25.99 8.76
N PHE A 112 0.48 26.39 7.53
CA PHE A 112 1.62 25.85 6.79
C PHE A 112 2.93 25.96 7.57
N ILE A 113 3.10 27.05 8.32
CA ILE A 113 4.29 27.29 9.17
C ILE A 113 4.20 26.50 10.48
N SER A 114 3.02 26.46 11.15
CA SER A 114 2.89 25.86 12.48
C SER A 114 2.67 24.34 12.44
N ASP A 115 1.94 23.85 11.44
CA ASP A 115 1.47 22.47 11.36
C ASP A 115 2.02 21.73 10.14
N TYR A 116 2.90 22.38 9.37
CA TYR A 116 3.65 21.82 8.25
C TYR A 116 2.78 21.34 7.05
N GLY A 117 1.57 21.90 6.87
CA GLY A 117 0.70 21.53 5.75
C GLY A 117 -0.41 22.54 5.44
N TRP A 118 -0.89 22.53 4.19
CA TRP A 118 -1.95 23.42 3.74
C TRP A 118 -3.34 23.01 4.25
N TYR A 119 -3.64 21.72 4.30
CA TYR A 119 -4.93 21.16 4.67
C TYR A 119 -4.82 20.42 6.02
N LYS A 120 -5.89 20.44 6.83
CA LYS A 120 -5.88 19.80 8.14
C LYS A 120 -5.90 18.29 8.06
N GLY A 121 -6.68 17.73 7.13
CA GLY A 121 -6.93 16.30 6.99
C GLY A 121 -7.86 15.71 8.06
N ASP A 122 -8.55 16.55 8.84
CA ASP A 122 -9.52 16.12 9.82
C ASP A 122 -10.70 15.40 9.16
N PHE A 123 -11.14 15.91 7.99
CA PHE A 123 -12.20 15.28 7.21
C PHE A 123 -11.90 13.81 6.91
N PHE A 124 -10.68 13.50 6.48
CA PHE A 124 -10.30 12.11 6.19
C PHE A 124 -10.31 11.24 7.45
N ARG A 125 -9.78 11.77 8.56
CA ARG A 125 -9.79 11.08 9.86
C ARG A 125 -11.21 10.71 10.28
N ASP A 126 -12.13 11.68 10.21
CA ASP A 126 -13.52 11.50 10.63
C ASP A 126 -14.27 10.56 9.67
N LEU A 127 -13.97 10.62 8.38
CA LEU A 127 -14.49 9.68 7.39
C LEU A 127 -14.07 8.24 7.73
N MET A 128 -12.79 8.02 8.02
CA MET A 128 -12.29 6.69 8.42
C MET A 128 -12.93 6.23 9.74
N ALA A 129 -13.05 7.11 10.74
CA ALA A 129 -13.73 6.80 11.99
C ALA A 129 -15.17 6.36 11.74
N SER A 130 -15.89 7.01 10.82
CA SER A 130 -17.27 6.63 10.48
C SER A 130 -17.40 5.24 9.84
N TYR A 131 -16.46 4.87 8.98
CA TYR A 131 -16.43 3.51 8.41
C TYR A 131 -16.04 2.46 9.46
N ILE A 132 -15.10 2.77 10.33
CA ILE A 132 -14.72 1.90 11.43
C ILE A 132 -15.93 1.68 12.36
N GLU A 133 -16.64 2.75 12.73
CA GLU A 133 -17.81 2.70 13.60
C GLU A 133 -18.94 1.81 13.02
N LYS A 134 -19.19 1.87 11.71
CA LYS A 134 -20.20 1.02 11.05
C LYS A 134 -19.98 -0.48 11.25
N LYS A 135 -18.74 -0.92 11.36
CA LYS A 135 -18.39 -2.36 11.52
C LYS A 135 -18.12 -2.75 12.98
N THR A 136 -17.58 -1.84 13.80
CA THR A 136 -17.15 -2.11 15.18
C THR A 136 -18.04 -1.48 16.25
N SER A 137 -18.96 -0.60 15.86
CA SER A 137 -19.76 0.26 16.77
C SER A 137 -18.90 1.24 17.59
N ASN A 138 -17.60 1.40 17.26
CA ASN A 138 -16.67 2.33 17.91
C ASN A 138 -15.69 2.91 16.88
N GLY A 139 -15.91 4.13 16.42
CA GLY A 139 -15.01 4.81 15.46
C GLY A 139 -13.63 5.15 16.02
N GLU A 140 -13.49 5.12 17.35
CA GLU A 140 -12.25 5.42 18.08
C GLU A 140 -11.52 4.16 18.54
N ILE A 141 -11.88 2.99 18.03
CA ILE A 141 -11.28 1.71 18.40
C ILE A 141 -9.77 1.70 18.15
N THR A 142 -9.02 1.16 19.11
CA THR A 142 -7.57 0.97 19.00
C THR A 142 -7.22 -0.33 18.26
N PHE A 143 -5.99 -0.45 17.80
CA PHE A 143 -5.53 -1.71 17.19
C PHE A 143 -5.66 -2.90 18.13
N LYS A 144 -5.39 -2.71 19.43
CA LYS A 144 -5.53 -3.78 20.42
C LYS A 144 -6.98 -4.20 20.59
N GLU A 145 -7.88 -3.24 20.79
CA GLU A 145 -9.30 -3.53 20.96
C GLU A 145 -9.87 -4.27 19.74
N LEU A 146 -9.50 -3.86 18.52
CA LEU A 146 -9.91 -4.56 17.31
C LEU A 146 -9.40 -6.00 17.26
N ALA A 147 -8.14 -6.23 17.59
CA ALA A 147 -7.53 -7.57 17.61
C ALA A 147 -8.16 -8.47 18.69
N ASP A 148 -8.54 -7.90 19.85
CA ASP A 148 -9.19 -8.65 20.94
C ASP A 148 -10.58 -9.19 20.53
N GLU A 149 -11.27 -8.56 19.54
CA GLU A 149 -12.54 -9.06 18.99
C GLU A 149 -12.38 -10.37 18.18
N LYS A 150 -11.19 -10.71 17.70
CA LYS A 150 -10.85 -11.95 16.95
C LYS A 150 -11.77 -12.23 15.73
N LYS A 151 -12.42 -11.22 15.26
CA LYS A 151 -13.42 -11.27 14.17
C LYS A 151 -12.88 -10.62 12.90
N TYR A 152 -11.91 -9.72 13.07
CA TYR A 152 -11.35 -8.90 12.02
C TYR A 152 -9.95 -9.37 11.63
N ARG A 153 -9.50 -9.00 10.44
CA ARG A 153 -8.12 -9.24 9.99
C ARG A 153 -7.16 -8.31 10.72
N ASP A 154 -5.92 -8.75 10.88
CA ASP A 154 -4.86 -7.89 11.41
C ASP A 154 -4.52 -6.76 10.43
N ILE A 155 -4.56 -5.51 10.89
CA ILE A 155 -4.34 -4.32 10.09
C ILE A 155 -2.96 -3.73 10.40
N TYR A 156 -2.20 -3.40 9.34
CA TYR A 156 -0.88 -2.77 9.39
C TYR A 156 -0.90 -1.51 8.53
N LEU A 157 -0.69 -0.34 9.12
CA LEU A 157 -0.69 0.93 8.42
C LEU A 157 0.71 1.56 8.48
N MET A 158 1.16 2.13 7.36
CA MET A 158 2.49 2.70 7.24
C MET A 158 2.45 4.21 7.45
N GLY A 159 3.39 4.71 8.24
CA GLY A 159 3.68 6.13 8.42
C GLY A 159 5.16 6.40 8.29
N SER A 160 5.52 7.66 8.13
CA SER A 160 6.91 8.14 8.18
C SER A 160 7.11 8.98 9.43
N ASP A 161 8.02 8.56 10.30
CA ASP A 161 8.41 9.30 11.50
C ASP A 161 9.58 10.23 11.13
N LEU A 162 9.29 11.51 10.95
CA LEU A 162 10.30 12.51 10.60
C LEU A 162 11.30 12.80 11.72
N SER A 163 10.89 12.58 12.97
CA SER A 163 11.76 12.83 14.14
C SER A 163 12.87 11.79 14.24
N THR A 164 12.64 10.57 13.75
CA THR A 164 13.64 9.50 13.74
C THR A 164 14.24 9.25 12.34
N GLY A 165 13.55 9.66 11.27
CA GLY A 165 13.93 9.38 9.90
C GLY A 165 13.64 7.93 9.45
N TYR A 166 12.76 7.22 10.16
CA TYR A 166 12.41 5.84 9.85
C TYR A 166 10.92 5.66 9.52
N SER A 167 10.63 4.62 8.75
CA SER A 167 9.27 4.14 8.56
C SER A 167 8.68 3.64 9.89
N LYS A 168 7.42 3.97 10.15
CA LYS A 168 6.65 3.53 11.33
C LYS A 168 5.52 2.63 10.87
N VAL A 169 5.41 1.47 11.49
CA VAL A 169 4.30 0.54 11.29
C VAL A 169 3.35 0.67 12.47
N PHE A 170 2.07 0.93 12.19
CA PHE A 170 0.98 0.95 13.16
C PHE A 170 0.21 -0.37 13.07
N SER A 171 0.12 -1.10 14.17
CA SER A 171 -0.57 -2.41 14.25
C SER A 171 -0.82 -2.80 15.70
N ALA A 172 -1.64 -3.83 15.92
CA ALA A 172 -1.88 -4.38 17.26
C ALA A 172 -0.59 -4.84 17.96
N ALA A 173 0.37 -5.39 17.19
CA ALA A 173 1.63 -5.88 17.72
C ALA A 173 2.63 -4.78 18.11
N LEU A 174 2.62 -3.63 17.41
CA LEU A 174 3.66 -2.60 17.54
C LEU A 174 3.16 -1.32 18.21
N THR A 175 1.90 -0.97 18.04
CA THR A 175 1.27 0.26 18.55
C THR A 175 -0.15 -0.03 19.05
N PRO A 176 -0.31 -0.92 20.04
CA PRO A 176 -1.62 -1.46 20.44
C PRO A 176 -2.64 -0.40 20.84
N ASN A 177 -2.19 0.70 21.46
CA ASN A 177 -3.06 1.74 22.01
C ASN A 177 -3.36 2.88 21.01
N VAL A 178 -2.79 2.85 19.81
CA VAL A 178 -3.10 3.83 18.77
C VAL A 178 -4.46 3.53 18.17
N LYS A 179 -5.28 4.56 17.95
CA LYS A 179 -6.57 4.44 17.25
C LYS A 179 -6.33 4.20 15.76
N ILE A 180 -7.12 3.33 15.17
CA ILE A 180 -6.97 2.97 13.75
C ILE A 180 -7.24 4.18 12.84
N ALA A 181 -8.24 5.02 13.18
CA ALA A 181 -8.55 6.24 12.43
C ALA A 181 -7.38 7.24 12.44
N ASP A 182 -6.68 7.37 13.58
CA ASP A 182 -5.51 8.26 13.71
C ASP A 182 -4.31 7.74 12.90
N ALA A 183 -4.04 6.44 12.93
CA ALA A 183 -3.01 5.82 12.11
C ALA A 183 -3.31 5.95 10.60
N ALA A 184 -4.57 5.78 10.19
CA ALA A 184 -5.00 6.02 8.82
C ALA A 184 -4.80 7.50 8.43
N ARG A 185 -5.12 8.45 9.33
CA ARG A 185 -4.88 9.87 9.13
C ARG A 185 -3.38 10.16 8.92
N ILE A 186 -2.50 9.57 9.73
CA ILE A 186 -1.04 9.70 9.56
C ILE A 186 -0.65 9.17 8.18
N SER A 187 -1.09 7.98 7.83
CA SER A 187 -0.73 7.33 6.57
C SER A 187 -1.13 8.12 5.32
N MET A 188 -2.15 8.98 5.43
CA MET A 188 -2.63 9.87 4.37
C MET A 188 -2.05 11.30 4.45
N SER A 189 -1.17 11.59 5.41
CA SER A 189 -0.63 12.94 5.62
C SER A 189 0.50 13.26 4.65
N ILE A 190 0.20 13.38 3.36
CA ILE A 190 1.19 13.76 2.34
C ILE A 190 1.90 15.05 2.77
N PRO A 191 3.26 15.03 2.92
CA PRO A 191 4.01 16.16 3.44
C PRO A 191 3.72 17.45 2.73
N LEU A 192 3.60 18.55 3.48
CA LEU A 192 3.32 19.90 3.02
C LEU A 192 1.92 20.07 2.39
N PHE A 193 1.26 19.00 1.97
CA PHE A 193 -0.12 19.02 1.50
C PHE A 193 -1.08 18.95 2.69
N PHE A 194 -0.95 17.93 3.52
CA PHE A 194 -1.69 17.82 4.79
C PHE A 194 -0.81 18.19 5.99
N ALA A 195 -1.42 18.72 7.02
CA ALA A 195 -0.76 18.97 8.28
C ALA A 195 -0.16 17.68 8.84
N ALA A 196 1.09 17.76 9.31
CA ALA A 196 1.74 16.65 9.96
C ALA A 196 1.04 16.32 11.29
N VAL A 197 1.03 15.07 11.68
CA VAL A 197 0.49 14.63 12.96
C VAL A 197 1.59 14.66 14.00
N LYS A 198 1.34 15.32 15.13
CA LYS A 198 2.31 15.46 16.24
C LYS A 198 1.83 14.66 17.45
N GLY A 199 2.74 14.00 18.12
CA GLY A 199 2.47 13.33 19.38
C GLY A 199 1.57 12.12 19.25
N MET A 200 2.12 10.98 18.88
CA MET A 200 1.40 9.72 18.79
C MET A 200 2.14 8.66 19.63
N ASP A 201 1.38 7.68 20.15
CA ASP A 201 1.98 6.55 20.89
C ASP A 201 2.84 7.00 22.09
N GLY A 202 2.43 8.09 22.75
CA GLY A 202 3.09 8.63 23.97
C GLY A 202 4.41 9.37 23.74
N ASN A 203 4.70 9.79 22.52
CA ASN A 203 5.89 10.57 22.16
C ASN A 203 5.52 11.89 21.46
N ASP A 204 6.47 12.81 21.33
CA ASP A 204 6.32 14.11 20.67
C ASP A 204 6.83 14.09 19.21
N HIS A 205 6.91 12.91 18.59
CA HIS A 205 7.39 12.78 17.22
C HIS A 205 6.42 13.39 16.21
N VAL A 206 6.96 13.72 15.04
CA VAL A 206 6.22 14.29 13.90
C VAL A 206 6.07 13.21 12.84
N TYR A 207 4.82 12.90 12.51
CA TYR A 207 4.47 11.85 11.55
C TYR A 207 3.84 12.43 10.30
N VAL A 208 4.17 11.83 9.17
CA VAL A 208 3.60 12.12 7.86
C VAL A 208 3.26 10.83 7.12
N ASP A 209 2.75 10.97 5.88
CA ASP A 209 2.41 9.85 4.99
C ASP A 209 3.53 8.82 4.90
N GLY A 210 3.16 7.55 5.00
CA GLY A 210 4.08 6.43 4.87
C GLY A 210 4.76 6.38 3.50
N GLY A 211 4.12 6.93 2.47
CA GLY A 211 4.65 7.02 1.11
C GLY A 211 5.98 7.75 0.99
N LEU A 212 6.36 8.55 1.98
CA LEU A 212 7.65 9.22 1.98
C LEU A 212 8.83 8.24 2.16
N LEU A 213 8.69 7.20 3.01
CA LEU A 213 9.76 6.27 3.34
C LEU A 213 9.48 4.82 2.93
N ASP A 214 8.22 4.40 2.89
CA ASP A 214 7.81 3.04 2.54
C ASP A 214 6.42 3.04 1.87
N ASN A 215 6.37 3.44 0.60
CA ASN A 215 5.12 3.54 -0.15
C ASN A 215 4.53 2.17 -0.50
N TYR A 216 5.37 1.14 -0.61
CA TYR A 216 4.99 -0.23 -0.91
C TYR A 216 5.65 -1.20 0.05
N ALA A 217 5.03 -1.42 1.20
CA ALA A 217 5.59 -2.18 2.32
C ALA A 217 5.47 -3.71 2.13
N ILE A 218 5.78 -4.23 0.93
CA ILE A 218 5.64 -5.67 0.60
C ILE A 218 6.41 -6.59 1.55
N LYS A 219 7.45 -6.08 2.21
CA LYS A 219 8.31 -6.84 3.11
C LYS A 219 7.88 -6.77 4.58
N VAL A 220 6.74 -6.13 4.88
CA VAL A 220 6.25 -5.99 6.27
C VAL A 220 5.98 -7.34 6.92
N PHE A 221 5.59 -8.34 6.12
CA PHE A 221 5.33 -9.72 6.58
C PHE A 221 6.47 -10.71 6.31
N ASP A 222 7.66 -10.23 5.94
CA ASP A 222 8.82 -11.07 5.61
C ASP A 222 9.59 -11.53 6.87
N ARG A 223 8.88 -12.19 7.79
CA ARG A 223 9.41 -12.76 9.01
C ARG A 223 8.79 -14.13 9.28
N ASN A 224 9.55 -15.04 9.90
CA ASN A 224 9.09 -16.39 10.21
C ASN A 224 7.79 -16.43 11.04
N ASN A 225 7.59 -15.47 11.95
CA ASN A 225 6.38 -15.43 12.79
C ASN A 225 5.11 -15.00 12.02
N TYR A 226 5.23 -14.54 10.78
CA TYR A 226 4.08 -14.22 9.92
C TYR A 226 3.70 -15.34 8.97
N LEU A 227 4.47 -16.43 8.91
CA LEU A 227 4.13 -17.59 8.11
C LEU A 227 3.08 -18.45 8.81
N PHE A 228 2.06 -18.83 8.06
CA PHE A 228 1.12 -19.88 8.46
C PHE A 228 1.67 -21.26 8.12
N ASP A 229 2.36 -21.37 6.99
CA ASP A 229 3.06 -22.58 6.57
C ASP A 229 4.53 -22.30 6.31
N GLN A 230 5.41 -23.02 6.99
CA GLN A 230 6.86 -22.87 6.85
C GLN A 230 7.38 -23.27 5.45
N GLU A 231 6.63 -24.06 4.69
CA GLU A 231 6.96 -24.41 3.30
C GLU A 231 6.83 -23.21 2.35
N ASN A 232 6.05 -22.20 2.75
CA ASN A 232 5.92 -20.94 2.03
C ASN A 232 7.09 -19.95 2.29
N ALA A 233 8.06 -20.33 3.09
CA ALA A 233 9.28 -19.57 3.30
C ALA A 233 10.30 -19.82 2.19
N ARG A 234 10.76 -18.75 1.51
CA ARG A 234 11.91 -18.84 0.62
C ARG A 234 13.11 -18.09 1.22
N LYS A 235 14.25 -18.78 1.33
CA LYS A 235 15.51 -18.19 1.79
C LYS A 235 16.22 -17.54 0.59
N THR A 236 16.22 -16.22 0.53
CA THR A 236 16.94 -15.46 -0.50
C THR A 236 18.32 -15.04 0.02
N ASP A 237 19.25 -14.76 -0.86
CA ASP A 237 20.58 -14.28 -0.46
C ASP A 237 20.51 -12.89 0.21
N TYR A 238 19.51 -12.09 -0.14
CA TYR A 238 19.22 -10.84 0.53
C TYR A 238 18.91 -11.06 2.02
N TYR A 239 18.01 -11.96 2.35
CA TYR A 239 17.63 -12.23 3.75
C TYR A 239 18.68 -13.01 4.52
N LYS A 240 19.44 -13.91 3.88
CA LYS A 240 20.59 -14.54 4.52
C LYS A 240 21.57 -13.51 5.08
N LYS A 241 21.95 -12.53 4.26
CA LYS A 241 22.87 -11.46 4.68
C LYS A 241 22.31 -10.61 5.84
N ILE A 242 21.00 -10.31 5.84
CA ILE A 242 20.36 -9.58 6.93
C ILE A 242 20.38 -10.41 8.22
N ASN A 243 19.97 -11.67 8.14
CA ASN A 243 19.89 -12.58 9.29
C ASN A 243 21.29 -12.81 9.91
N GLU A 244 22.34 -12.94 9.10
CA GLU A 244 23.73 -13.03 9.58
C GLU A 244 24.13 -11.79 10.39
N LYS A 245 23.89 -10.59 9.86
CA LYS A 245 24.15 -9.33 10.57
C LYS A 245 23.39 -9.23 11.89
N MET A 246 22.12 -9.65 11.89
CA MET A 246 21.29 -9.67 13.12
C MET A 246 21.85 -10.65 14.16
N LYS A 247 22.26 -11.85 13.75
CA LYS A 247 22.89 -12.84 14.62
C LYS A 247 24.21 -12.32 15.21
N GLU A 248 25.04 -11.66 14.42
CA GLU A 248 26.27 -11.04 14.92
C GLU A 248 25.98 -9.94 15.96
N LYS A 249 24.99 -9.08 15.70
CA LYS A 249 24.58 -8.03 16.63
C LYS A 249 24.05 -8.64 17.94
N SER A 250 23.19 -9.66 17.85
CA SER A 250 22.61 -10.34 19.01
C SER A 250 23.70 -11.02 19.87
N ARG A 251 24.69 -11.66 19.27
CA ARG A 251 25.86 -12.22 19.97
C ARG A 251 26.66 -11.16 20.72
N LYS A 252 26.88 -10.00 20.12
CA LYS A 252 27.61 -8.87 20.73
C LYS A 252 26.87 -8.28 21.93
N THR A 253 25.54 -8.22 21.86
CA THR A 253 24.68 -7.66 22.94
C THR A 253 24.27 -8.68 24.00
N ARG A 254 24.68 -9.96 23.90
CA ARG A 254 24.25 -11.07 24.78
C ARG A 254 22.72 -11.18 24.93
N SER A 255 21.97 -10.71 23.95
CA SER A 255 20.52 -10.84 23.94
C SER A 255 20.11 -12.24 23.51
N ILE A 256 19.41 -12.98 24.40
CA ILE A 256 18.97 -14.39 24.19
C ILE A 256 17.60 -14.44 23.48
N SER A 257 17.04 -13.31 23.04
CA SER A 257 15.77 -13.35 22.30
C SER A 257 15.95 -14.17 21.03
N GLN A 258 15.07 -15.16 20.81
CA GLN A 258 15.00 -15.86 19.54
C GLN A 258 14.88 -14.80 18.43
N VAL A 259 15.90 -14.76 17.56
CA VAL A 259 15.89 -13.83 16.43
C VAL A 259 14.80 -14.33 15.48
N ASN A 260 13.73 -13.55 15.38
CA ASN A 260 12.70 -13.79 14.37
C ASN A 260 13.32 -13.52 13.00
N GLU A 261 13.71 -14.59 12.29
CA GLU A 261 14.45 -14.49 11.04
C GLU A 261 13.61 -13.88 9.92
N TYR A 262 14.27 -13.09 9.07
CA TYR A 262 13.70 -12.63 7.82
C TYR A 262 13.66 -13.76 6.79
N VAL A 263 12.56 -13.84 6.09
CA VAL A 263 12.34 -14.79 4.98
C VAL A 263 11.53 -14.10 3.89
N TYR A 264 11.64 -14.56 2.67
CA TYR A 264 10.68 -14.19 1.62
C TYR A 264 9.40 -14.98 1.86
N ASN A 265 8.34 -14.27 2.21
CA ASN A 265 7.04 -14.84 2.53
C ASN A 265 6.18 -14.95 1.27
N LYS A 266 6.02 -16.19 0.75
CA LYS A 266 5.20 -16.46 -0.43
C LYS A 266 3.68 -16.27 -0.17
N GLU A 267 3.25 -16.27 1.10
CA GLU A 267 1.86 -16.03 1.47
C GLU A 267 1.44 -14.56 1.34
N THR A 268 2.35 -13.68 0.90
CA THR A 268 2.08 -12.26 0.72
C THR A 268 1.84 -11.93 -0.74
N LEU A 269 0.71 -11.28 -1.02
CA LEU A 269 0.36 -10.72 -2.32
C LEU A 269 0.27 -9.20 -2.22
N GLY A 270 0.99 -8.50 -3.07
CA GLY A 270 1.01 -7.05 -3.08
C GLY A 270 0.39 -6.45 -4.35
N PHE A 271 -0.03 -5.21 -4.23
CA PHE A 271 -0.62 -4.43 -5.34
C PHE A 271 0.13 -3.12 -5.50
N ARG A 272 0.55 -2.83 -6.74
CA ARG A 272 1.20 -1.58 -7.11
C ARG A 272 0.41 -0.86 -8.18
N LEU A 273 0.52 0.46 -8.15
CA LEU A 273 -0.17 1.39 -9.06
C LEU A 273 0.87 2.12 -9.92
N ASP A 274 1.33 1.47 -10.98
CA ASP A 274 2.36 1.98 -11.87
C ASP A 274 1.76 2.46 -13.21
N GLY A 275 2.33 3.52 -13.80
CA GLY A 275 2.02 3.91 -15.18
C GLY A 275 2.92 3.19 -16.16
N GLN A 276 2.39 2.77 -17.30
CA GLN A 276 3.22 2.17 -18.38
C GLN A 276 4.35 3.11 -18.82
N GLU A 277 4.07 4.41 -18.91
CA GLU A 277 5.08 5.42 -19.26
C GLU A 277 6.18 5.52 -18.20
N GLU A 278 5.84 5.39 -16.91
CA GLU A 278 6.82 5.39 -15.81
C GLU A 278 7.76 4.19 -15.93
N ILE A 279 7.20 3.00 -16.19
CA ILE A 279 7.95 1.76 -16.37
C ILE A 279 8.86 1.85 -17.61
N ILE A 280 8.32 2.33 -18.74
CA ILE A 280 9.07 2.46 -20.00
C ILE A 280 10.21 3.48 -19.85
N THR A 281 9.93 4.65 -19.25
CA THR A 281 10.95 5.70 -19.04
C THR A 281 12.10 5.20 -18.16
N TYR A 282 11.79 4.36 -17.19
CA TYR A 282 12.82 3.77 -16.32
C TYR A 282 13.66 2.70 -17.03
N LEU A 283 13.07 1.95 -17.95
CA LEU A 283 13.70 0.82 -18.64
C LEU A 283 14.41 1.18 -19.94
N ASP A 284 14.05 2.30 -20.56
CA ASP A 284 14.66 2.80 -21.77
C ASP A 284 15.56 4.01 -21.46
N PRO A 285 16.91 3.85 -21.57
CA PRO A 285 17.83 4.97 -21.35
C PRO A 285 17.64 6.16 -22.30
N ASN A 286 16.92 5.96 -23.42
CA ASN A 286 16.64 6.98 -24.43
C ASN A 286 15.24 7.61 -24.26
N ALA A 287 14.42 7.11 -23.34
CA ALA A 287 13.12 7.68 -23.08
C ALA A 287 13.27 9.10 -22.52
N THR A 288 12.51 10.02 -23.07
CA THR A 288 12.48 11.41 -22.59
C THR A 288 11.39 11.54 -21.53
N PRO A 289 11.75 11.77 -20.25
CA PRO A 289 10.74 11.98 -19.20
C PRO A 289 9.86 13.19 -19.49
N SER A 290 8.58 13.07 -19.14
CA SER A 290 7.66 14.21 -19.21
C SER A 290 8.09 15.30 -18.21
N THR A 291 8.10 16.57 -18.64
CA THR A 291 8.45 17.70 -17.79
C THR A 291 7.22 18.22 -17.04
N LYS A 292 7.37 18.49 -15.74
CA LYS A 292 6.34 19.12 -14.91
C LYS A 292 6.61 20.62 -14.78
N GLU A 293 5.59 21.42 -14.95
CA GLU A 293 5.70 22.88 -14.80
C GLU A 293 5.67 23.27 -13.33
N ILE A 294 6.73 23.93 -12.83
CA ILE A 294 6.87 24.33 -11.42
C ILE A 294 6.84 25.86 -11.35
N LYS A 295 5.65 26.43 -11.02
CA LYS A 295 5.42 27.89 -10.99
C LYS A 295 5.07 28.46 -9.62
N SER A 296 4.88 27.62 -8.61
CA SER A 296 4.47 28.06 -7.27
C SER A 296 5.12 27.19 -6.19
N LEU A 297 5.13 27.66 -4.95
CA LEU A 297 5.56 26.86 -3.81
C LEU A 297 4.77 25.56 -3.70
N PHE A 298 3.49 25.59 -3.99
CA PHE A 298 2.63 24.39 -4.00
C PHE A 298 3.07 23.38 -5.06
N THR A 299 3.28 23.81 -6.31
CA THR A 299 3.73 22.93 -7.40
C THR A 299 5.17 22.42 -7.18
N TYR A 300 6.03 23.24 -6.58
CA TYR A 300 7.38 22.82 -6.16
C TYR A 300 7.32 21.72 -5.11
N THR A 301 6.55 21.91 -4.06
CA THR A 301 6.35 20.94 -2.99
C THR A 301 5.78 19.62 -3.51
N LYS A 302 4.72 19.72 -4.34
CA LYS A 302 4.14 18.53 -4.99
C LYS A 302 5.18 17.79 -5.82
N ALA A 303 5.98 18.48 -6.60
CA ALA A 303 7.03 17.86 -7.41
C ALA A 303 8.08 17.18 -6.56
N LEU A 304 8.53 17.81 -5.47
CA LEU A 304 9.52 17.25 -4.55
C LEU A 304 9.03 15.96 -3.89
N VAL A 305 7.83 15.99 -3.31
CA VAL A 305 7.23 14.81 -2.64
C VAL A 305 7.00 13.67 -3.66
N THR A 306 6.44 13.98 -4.83
CA THR A 306 6.22 12.98 -5.88
C THR A 306 7.54 12.34 -6.31
N THR A 307 8.60 13.14 -6.49
CA THR A 307 9.93 12.62 -6.88
C THR A 307 10.50 11.68 -5.82
N LEU A 308 10.32 11.97 -4.53
CA LEU A 308 10.77 11.09 -3.45
C LEU A 308 9.99 9.76 -3.41
N ILE A 309 8.68 9.81 -3.62
CA ILE A 309 7.82 8.62 -3.69
C ILE A 309 8.17 7.77 -4.92
N ASP A 310 8.30 8.39 -6.09
CA ASP A 310 8.63 7.72 -7.34
C ASP A 310 10.03 7.06 -7.29
N PHE A 311 10.98 7.68 -6.58
CA PHE A 311 12.32 7.09 -6.39
C PHE A 311 12.27 5.71 -5.70
N GLN A 312 11.35 5.50 -4.75
CA GLN A 312 11.21 4.22 -4.06
C GLN A 312 10.67 3.10 -4.96
N LYS A 313 9.84 3.43 -5.95
CA LYS A 313 9.27 2.45 -6.89
C LYS A 313 10.37 1.66 -7.61
N ASN A 314 11.48 2.31 -7.91
CA ASN A 314 12.59 1.71 -8.63
C ASN A 314 13.29 0.59 -7.85
N VAL A 315 13.25 0.62 -6.53
CA VAL A 315 13.87 -0.39 -5.66
C VAL A 315 13.20 -1.76 -5.83
N HIS A 316 11.88 -1.79 -6.00
CA HIS A 316 11.12 -3.04 -6.13
C HIS A 316 11.14 -3.63 -7.54
N LEU A 317 11.42 -2.83 -8.58
CA LEU A 317 11.48 -3.32 -9.96
C LEU A 317 12.64 -4.32 -10.20
N HIS A 318 13.65 -4.32 -9.34
CA HIS A 318 14.85 -5.17 -9.46
C HIS A 318 14.91 -6.31 -8.43
N SER A 319 13.87 -6.48 -7.62
CA SER A 319 13.82 -7.51 -6.58
C SER A 319 12.97 -8.70 -7.02
N ASP A 320 13.07 -9.82 -6.27
CA ASP A 320 12.20 -10.99 -6.47
C ASP A 320 10.72 -10.69 -6.13
N ASP A 321 10.43 -9.51 -5.56
CA ASP A 321 9.07 -9.12 -5.13
C ASP A 321 8.08 -9.04 -6.28
N TRP A 322 8.54 -8.93 -7.55
CA TRP A 322 7.65 -8.98 -8.72
C TRP A 322 6.83 -10.26 -8.80
N GLN A 323 7.33 -11.38 -8.26
CA GLN A 323 6.65 -12.68 -8.29
C GLN A 323 5.40 -12.73 -7.42
N ARG A 324 5.30 -11.83 -6.44
CA ARG A 324 4.17 -11.70 -5.51
C ARG A 324 3.52 -10.31 -5.59
N THR A 325 3.65 -9.63 -6.73
CA THR A 325 3.13 -8.29 -6.94
C THR A 325 2.26 -8.21 -8.18
N ILE A 326 1.04 -7.74 -8.01
CA ILE A 326 0.14 -7.34 -9.10
C ILE A 326 0.44 -5.89 -9.45
N TYR A 327 0.90 -5.65 -10.67
CA TYR A 327 1.17 -4.30 -11.19
C TYR A 327 -0.04 -3.82 -11.96
N ILE A 328 -0.77 -2.87 -11.42
CA ILE A 328 -1.98 -2.30 -12.02
C ILE A 328 -1.59 -1.04 -12.79
N ASP A 329 -1.96 -0.94 -14.07
CA ASP A 329 -1.74 0.26 -14.86
C ASP A 329 -2.64 1.38 -14.36
N SER A 330 -2.03 2.47 -13.95
CA SER A 330 -2.71 3.69 -13.50
C SER A 330 -3.20 4.60 -14.65
N LEU A 331 -3.06 4.17 -15.91
CA LEU A 331 -3.53 4.86 -17.11
C LEU A 331 -3.06 6.32 -17.23
N GLY A 332 -1.86 6.61 -16.71
CA GLY A 332 -1.30 7.96 -16.67
C GLY A 332 -1.99 8.92 -15.69
N ILE A 333 -2.87 8.41 -14.81
CA ILE A 333 -3.56 9.23 -13.81
C ILE A 333 -2.61 9.47 -12.64
N GLY A 334 -2.48 10.75 -12.23
CA GLY A 334 -1.66 11.16 -11.10
C GLY A 334 -2.34 10.91 -9.75
N ALA A 335 -1.57 10.62 -8.71
CA ALA A 335 -2.10 10.37 -7.35
C ALA A 335 -2.93 11.54 -6.77
N THR A 336 -2.69 12.76 -7.23
CA THR A 336 -3.35 13.99 -6.78
C THR A 336 -4.31 14.58 -7.80
N ASP A 337 -4.75 13.82 -8.80
CA ASP A 337 -5.73 14.25 -9.80
C ASP A 337 -7.14 14.13 -9.22
N PHE A 338 -7.45 14.96 -8.21
CA PHE A 338 -8.68 14.88 -7.43
C PHE A 338 -9.97 15.15 -8.24
N ASP A 339 -9.84 15.67 -9.46
CA ASP A 339 -10.94 15.95 -10.40
C ASP A 339 -11.18 14.80 -11.41
N ILE A 340 -10.89 13.59 -10.99
CA ILE A 340 -11.07 12.41 -11.83
C ILE A 340 -12.55 12.20 -12.22
N SER A 341 -12.81 12.06 -13.54
CA SER A 341 -14.15 11.77 -14.04
C SER A 341 -14.58 10.33 -13.77
N ASP A 342 -15.90 10.07 -13.73
CA ASP A 342 -16.43 8.72 -13.53
C ASP A 342 -15.96 7.74 -14.62
N GLN A 343 -15.78 8.21 -15.86
CA GLN A 343 -15.21 7.39 -16.93
C GLN A 343 -13.78 6.93 -16.62
N LYS A 344 -12.96 7.82 -16.06
CA LYS A 344 -11.60 7.48 -15.63
C LYS A 344 -11.59 6.57 -14.40
N LYS A 345 -12.53 6.77 -13.46
CA LYS A 345 -12.72 5.86 -12.33
C LYS A 345 -13.04 4.45 -12.82
N GLN A 346 -13.99 4.34 -13.75
CA GLN A 346 -14.37 3.04 -14.33
C GLN A 346 -13.18 2.37 -15.03
N ALA A 347 -12.41 3.11 -15.83
CA ALA A 347 -11.23 2.58 -16.49
C ALA A 347 -10.17 2.07 -15.51
N LEU A 348 -9.98 2.75 -14.36
CA LEU A 348 -9.09 2.27 -13.29
C LEU A 348 -9.59 0.98 -12.65
N VAL A 349 -10.90 0.85 -12.40
CA VAL A 349 -11.49 -0.40 -11.87
C VAL A 349 -11.27 -1.54 -12.86
N GLU A 350 -11.53 -1.33 -14.15
CA GLU A 350 -11.28 -2.33 -15.20
C GLU A 350 -9.82 -2.71 -15.29
N SER A 351 -8.89 -1.73 -15.25
CA SER A 351 -7.46 -1.98 -15.17
C SER A 351 -7.10 -2.86 -13.96
N GLY A 352 -7.60 -2.53 -12.78
CA GLY A 352 -7.38 -3.34 -11.57
C GLY A 352 -7.81 -4.78 -11.73
N ARG A 353 -8.98 -5.00 -12.33
CA ARG A 353 -9.53 -6.33 -12.61
C ARG A 353 -8.68 -7.11 -13.62
N ASP A 354 -8.33 -6.48 -14.74
CA ASP A 354 -7.61 -7.11 -15.85
C ASP A 354 -6.19 -7.52 -15.44
N PHE A 355 -5.46 -6.63 -14.77
CA PHE A 355 -4.10 -6.92 -14.30
C PHE A 355 -4.09 -7.97 -13.19
N THR A 356 -5.11 -8.02 -12.34
CA THR A 356 -5.26 -9.09 -11.35
C THR A 356 -5.54 -10.42 -12.02
N GLN A 357 -6.43 -10.48 -13.01
CA GLN A 357 -6.68 -11.68 -13.80
C GLN A 357 -5.40 -12.17 -14.49
N ALA A 358 -4.67 -11.27 -15.16
CA ALA A 358 -3.44 -11.62 -15.85
C ALA A 358 -2.36 -12.19 -14.89
N TYR A 359 -2.25 -11.63 -13.68
CA TYR A 359 -1.36 -12.17 -12.64
C TYR A 359 -1.79 -13.58 -12.20
N LEU A 360 -3.08 -13.80 -11.95
CA LEU A 360 -3.60 -15.10 -11.52
C LEU A 360 -3.44 -16.15 -12.62
N ASP A 361 -3.63 -15.78 -13.89
CA ASP A 361 -3.36 -16.65 -15.04
C ASP A 361 -1.88 -17.04 -15.11
N TRP A 362 -0.98 -16.07 -14.94
CA TRP A 362 0.44 -16.35 -14.85
C TRP A 362 0.76 -17.27 -13.67
N TYR A 363 0.27 -16.94 -12.48
CA TYR A 363 0.49 -17.73 -11.26
C TYR A 363 0.05 -19.19 -11.43
N ASN A 364 -1.11 -19.41 -12.04
CA ASN A 364 -1.67 -20.74 -12.27
C ASN A 364 -0.86 -21.56 -13.29
N ASN A 365 -0.26 -20.90 -14.28
CA ASN A 365 0.51 -21.50 -15.35
C ASN A 365 2.04 -21.45 -15.15
N ASP A 366 2.50 -20.91 -14.01
CA ASP A 366 3.93 -20.80 -13.72
C ASP A 366 4.56 -22.17 -13.45
N GLU A 367 5.27 -22.68 -14.47
CA GLU A 367 5.98 -23.95 -14.39
C GLU A 367 7.18 -23.91 -13.43
N GLU A 368 7.80 -22.73 -13.26
CA GLU A 368 8.94 -22.53 -12.35
C GLU A 368 8.48 -22.50 -10.88
N LYS A 369 7.17 -22.40 -10.62
CA LYS A 369 6.57 -22.30 -9.27
C LYS A 369 7.25 -21.22 -8.43
N ALA A 370 7.54 -20.09 -9.04
CA ALA A 370 8.36 -19.05 -8.43
C ALA A 370 7.75 -18.48 -7.14
N ASN A 371 6.42 -18.49 -7.04
CA ASN A 371 5.69 -18.04 -5.86
C ASN A 371 4.68 -19.09 -5.34
N LYS A 372 4.86 -20.37 -5.73
CA LYS A 372 4.06 -21.50 -5.24
C LYS A 372 4.81 -22.31 -4.19
#